data_f4efa9d9f6591ac5df6fd98a05bb09a6
#
_entry.id   f4efa9d9f6591ac5df6fd98a05bb09a6
#
_cell.length_a   1.000
_cell.length_b   1.000
_cell.length_c   1.000
_cell.angle_alpha   90.00
_cell.angle_beta   90.00
_cell.angle_gamma   90.00
#
_symmetry.space_group_name_H-M   'P 1'
#
loop_
_entity.id
_entity.type
_entity.pdbx_description
1 polymer ?
#
loop_
_entity_poly.entity_id
_entity_poly.type
_entity_poly.pdbx_seq_one_letter_code
_entity_poly.pdbx_strand_id
1 'polypeptide(L)'
;LAMGKLGAGELNVPSHIDLIFAYPEAGETDGEQKPLSNEEFFTRLGRALIAALDATTVDGFVFRVDMRLRPYGESGALVHNFTALEGYYQDQGRDWERYALIKARPLTGDPERARELMMSLRPFVFRRYVDFGVIESLRVMKQGINAEVRRRGLADNVKLGHGGIREVEFIAQCLQLIRGG
;
A
#
# COMPACT_ATOMS: atom_id res chain seq x y z
N LEU A 1 -2.97 -5.59 4.50
CA LEU A 1 -2.93 -4.16 4.75
C LEU A 1 -3.83 -3.42 3.76
N ALA A 2 -4.64 -2.48 4.26
CA ALA A 2 -5.31 -1.47 3.46
C ALA A 2 -4.35 -0.32 3.18
N MET A 3 -4.34 0.11 1.94
CA MET A 3 -3.53 1.23 1.48
C MET A 3 -4.43 2.35 0.94
N GLY A 4 -3.84 3.44 0.52
CA GLY A 4 -4.56 4.53 -0.14
C GLY A 4 -5.76 5.04 0.67
N LYS A 5 -6.89 5.26 0.01
CA LYS A 5 -8.12 5.76 0.65
C LYS A 5 -8.72 4.79 1.68
N LEU A 6 -8.65 3.49 1.40
CA LEU A 6 -9.15 2.48 2.34
C LEU A 6 -8.32 2.48 3.63
N GLY A 7 -7.00 2.57 3.51
CA GLY A 7 -6.09 2.66 4.65
C GLY A 7 -6.34 3.91 5.50
N ALA A 8 -6.58 5.04 4.87
CA ALA A 8 -6.87 6.31 5.53
C ALA A 8 -8.30 6.42 6.11
N GLY A 9 -9.20 5.47 5.81
CA GLY A 9 -10.61 5.59 6.20
C GLY A 9 -11.41 6.58 5.34
N GLU A 10 -10.93 6.89 4.13
CA GLU A 10 -11.48 7.92 3.22
C GLU A 10 -12.17 7.30 1.98
N LEU A 11 -12.58 6.02 2.07
CA LEU A 11 -13.17 5.32 0.95
C LEU A 11 -14.50 5.94 0.55
N ASN A 12 -14.72 6.15 -0.75
CA ASN A 12 -15.99 6.61 -1.31
C ASN A 12 -16.45 5.67 -2.44
N VAL A 13 -17.72 5.74 -2.80
CA VAL A 13 -18.41 4.82 -3.72
C VAL A 13 -17.63 4.53 -5.02
N PRO A 14 -17.06 5.50 -5.75
CA PRO A 14 -16.35 5.23 -7.00
C PRO A 14 -14.87 4.84 -6.80
N SER A 15 -14.42 4.57 -5.56
CA SER A 15 -13.02 4.26 -5.30
C SER A 15 -12.71 2.78 -5.55
N HIS A 16 -11.51 2.52 -6.07
CA HIS A 16 -10.87 1.22 -5.94
C HIS A 16 -10.26 1.08 -4.55
N ILE A 17 -9.94 -0.14 -4.17
CA ILE A 17 -9.23 -0.45 -2.93
C ILE A 17 -7.81 -0.92 -3.26
N ASP A 18 -6.84 -0.30 -2.58
CA ASP A 18 -5.44 -0.68 -2.68
C ASP A 18 -5.11 -1.63 -1.53
N LEU A 19 -4.54 -2.80 -1.84
CA LEU A 19 -4.24 -3.83 -0.83
C LEU A 19 -2.79 -4.32 -0.94
N ILE A 20 -2.24 -4.73 0.21
CA ILE A 20 -1.03 -5.54 0.32
C ILE A 20 -1.35 -6.71 1.22
N PHE A 21 -1.13 -7.95 0.73
CA PHE A 21 -1.32 -9.15 1.52
C PHE A 21 -0.03 -9.56 2.21
N ALA A 22 -0.15 -9.81 3.50
CA ALA A 22 0.96 -10.27 4.34
C ALA A 22 0.50 -11.37 5.29
N TYR A 23 1.39 -12.30 5.63
CA TYR A 23 1.15 -13.36 6.58
C TYR A 23 2.35 -13.49 7.55
N PRO A 24 2.15 -13.98 8.78
CA PRO A 24 3.15 -13.88 9.84
C PRO A 24 4.47 -14.58 9.51
N GLU A 25 4.44 -15.86 9.16
CA GLU A 25 5.65 -16.68 9.06
C GLU A 25 5.54 -17.79 8.02
N ALA A 26 6.69 -18.21 7.51
CA ALA A 26 6.78 -19.38 6.65
C ALA A 26 6.42 -20.64 7.46
N GLY A 27 5.88 -21.65 6.78
CA GLY A 27 5.45 -22.90 7.39
C GLY A 27 4.51 -23.65 6.47
N GLU A 28 3.83 -24.63 7.02
CA GLU A 28 2.86 -25.47 6.31
C GLU A 28 1.54 -25.51 7.10
N THR A 29 0.45 -25.77 6.39
CA THR A 29 -0.86 -25.98 7.01
C THR A 29 -0.91 -27.33 7.73
N ASP A 30 -1.65 -27.41 8.82
CA ASP A 30 -1.81 -28.56 9.69
C ASP A 30 -3.11 -29.38 9.45
N GLY A 31 -3.73 -29.21 8.29
CA GLY A 31 -4.99 -29.87 7.95
C GLY A 31 -4.83 -31.38 7.64
N GLU A 32 -5.95 -32.12 7.65
CA GLU A 32 -6.01 -33.55 7.30
C GLU A 32 -5.66 -33.84 5.82
N GLN A 33 -5.68 -32.84 4.96
CA GLN A 33 -5.28 -32.93 3.56
C GLN A 33 -3.76 -32.76 3.40
N LYS A 34 -3.26 -32.97 2.16
CA LYS A 34 -1.84 -32.72 1.85
C LYS A 34 -1.42 -31.33 2.31
N PRO A 35 -0.41 -31.20 3.14
CA PRO A 35 0.07 -29.91 3.61
C PRO A 35 0.39 -28.97 2.46
N LEU A 36 0.01 -27.70 2.60
CA LEU A 36 0.37 -26.62 1.68
C LEU A 36 1.33 -25.70 2.40
N SER A 37 2.30 -25.11 1.69
CA SER A 37 3.06 -24.02 2.27
C SER A 37 2.15 -22.83 2.62
N ASN A 38 2.48 -22.10 3.68
CA ASN A 38 1.75 -20.89 4.04
C ASN A 38 1.68 -19.89 2.86
N GLU A 39 2.74 -19.77 2.07
CA GLU A 39 2.75 -18.94 0.88
C GLU A 39 1.68 -19.37 -0.14
N GLU A 40 1.59 -20.68 -0.42
CA GLU A 40 0.60 -21.21 -1.36
C GLU A 40 -0.82 -21.03 -0.82
N PHE A 41 -1.04 -21.33 0.47
CA PHE A 41 -2.32 -21.15 1.13
C PHE A 41 -2.80 -19.71 1.05
N PHE A 42 -1.97 -18.74 1.49
CA PHE A 42 -2.34 -17.33 1.49
C PHE A 42 -2.42 -16.74 0.07
N THR A 43 -1.65 -17.27 -0.90
CA THR A 43 -1.80 -16.89 -2.32
C THR A 43 -3.16 -17.31 -2.85
N ARG A 44 -3.62 -18.53 -2.57
CA ARG A 44 -4.95 -19.03 -2.97
C ARG A 44 -6.05 -18.20 -2.29
N LEU A 45 -5.92 -17.95 -1.01
CA LEU A 45 -6.86 -17.12 -0.25
C LEU A 45 -6.95 -15.70 -0.81
N GLY A 46 -5.80 -15.06 -1.07
CA GLY A 46 -5.74 -13.72 -1.64
C GLY A 46 -6.37 -13.63 -3.03
N ARG A 47 -6.13 -14.63 -3.89
CA ARG A 47 -6.80 -14.70 -5.21
C ARG A 47 -8.31 -14.85 -5.09
N ALA A 48 -8.77 -15.71 -4.17
CA ALA A 48 -10.20 -15.89 -3.93
C ALA A 48 -10.85 -14.60 -3.41
N LEU A 49 -10.19 -13.88 -2.51
CA LEU A 49 -10.67 -12.59 -2.01
C LEU A 49 -10.77 -11.54 -3.11
N ILE A 50 -9.72 -11.42 -3.95
CA ILE A 50 -9.74 -10.49 -5.08
C ILE A 50 -10.89 -10.85 -6.02
N ALA A 51 -11.05 -12.12 -6.37
CA ALA A 51 -12.14 -12.58 -7.24
C ALA A 51 -13.52 -12.25 -6.65
N ALA A 52 -13.71 -12.45 -5.35
CA ALA A 52 -14.98 -12.15 -4.68
C ALA A 52 -15.32 -10.64 -4.68
N LEU A 53 -14.32 -9.78 -4.61
CA LEU A 53 -14.52 -8.32 -4.55
C LEU A 53 -14.64 -7.67 -5.92
N ASP A 54 -13.83 -8.12 -6.90
CA ASP A 54 -13.66 -7.48 -8.22
C ASP A 54 -14.50 -8.14 -9.32
N ALA A 55 -15.06 -9.34 -9.07
CA ALA A 55 -15.88 -10.03 -10.04
C ALA A 55 -17.15 -9.24 -10.37
N THR A 56 -17.37 -9.02 -11.67
CA THR A 56 -18.61 -8.40 -12.15
C THR A 56 -19.71 -9.45 -12.19
N THR A 57 -20.78 -9.20 -11.46
CA THR A 57 -21.99 -10.04 -11.41
C THR A 57 -23.16 -9.33 -12.08
N VAL A 58 -24.34 -9.94 -12.10
CA VAL A 58 -25.59 -9.30 -12.56
C VAL A 58 -25.92 -8.02 -11.78
N ASP A 59 -25.49 -7.95 -10.51
CA ASP A 59 -25.70 -6.79 -9.62
C ASP A 59 -24.53 -5.78 -9.67
N GLY A 60 -23.51 -6.00 -10.52
CA GLY A 60 -22.31 -5.20 -10.61
C GLY A 60 -21.11 -5.84 -9.88
N PHE A 61 -20.20 -5.04 -9.38
CA PHE A 61 -19.03 -5.47 -8.61
C PHE A 61 -19.00 -4.76 -7.25
N VAL A 62 -18.33 -5.36 -6.27
CA VAL A 62 -18.22 -4.78 -4.93
C VAL A 62 -17.18 -3.67 -4.89
N PHE A 63 -15.92 -4.00 -5.23
CA PHE A 63 -14.82 -3.05 -5.35
C PHE A 63 -13.82 -3.51 -6.39
N ARG A 64 -13.31 -2.59 -7.18
CA ARG A 64 -12.09 -2.83 -7.97
C ARG A 64 -10.90 -2.92 -7.02
N VAL A 65 -10.09 -3.97 -7.18
CA VAL A 65 -8.93 -4.25 -6.33
C VAL A 65 -7.65 -3.89 -7.06
N ASP A 66 -6.82 -3.05 -6.43
CA ASP A 66 -5.49 -2.70 -6.93
C ASP A 66 -4.41 -3.28 -6.02
N MET A 67 -3.55 -4.11 -6.58
CA MET A 67 -2.45 -4.76 -5.88
C MET A 67 -1.08 -4.20 -6.25
N ARG A 68 -1.00 -3.10 -7.01
CA ARG A 68 0.26 -2.56 -7.56
C ARG A 68 1.18 -1.92 -6.50
N LEU A 69 0.63 -1.60 -5.33
CA LEU A 69 1.42 -1.07 -4.20
C LEU A 69 2.21 -2.15 -3.44
N ARG A 70 2.03 -3.45 -3.78
CA ARG A 70 2.81 -4.51 -3.16
C ARG A 70 4.27 -4.50 -3.62
N PRO A 71 5.21 -5.11 -2.87
CA PRO A 71 6.60 -5.26 -3.27
C PRO A 71 6.75 -5.74 -4.73
N TYR A 72 7.63 -5.07 -5.48
CA TYR A 72 7.86 -5.29 -6.91
C TYR A 72 6.64 -5.08 -7.82
N GLY A 73 5.54 -4.51 -7.32
CA GLY A 73 4.34 -4.22 -8.10
C GLY A 73 3.73 -5.46 -8.74
N GLU A 74 3.38 -5.39 -10.03
CA GLU A 74 2.74 -6.50 -10.75
C GLU A 74 3.64 -7.73 -10.94
N SER A 75 4.96 -7.54 -10.95
CA SER A 75 5.92 -8.63 -11.11
C SER A 75 6.23 -9.38 -9.80
N GLY A 76 5.87 -8.81 -8.65
CA GLY A 76 6.10 -9.40 -7.35
C GLY A 76 5.09 -10.47 -6.96
N ALA A 77 5.43 -11.28 -5.95
CA ALA A 77 4.52 -12.24 -5.35
C ALA A 77 3.25 -11.53 -4.84
N LEU A 78 2.13 -12.25 -4.84
CA LEU A 78 0.84 -11.70 -4.38
C LEU A 78 0.82 -11.52 -2.86
N VAL A 79 1.51 -12.38 -2.14
CA VAL A 79 1.58 -12.38 -0.68
C VAL A 79 3.04 -12.42 -0.22
N HIS A 80 3.32 -11.85 0.93
CA HIS A 80 4.65 -11.88 1.54
C HIS A 80 4.55 -12.27 3.02
N ASN A 81 5.47 -13.07 3.54
CA ASN A 81 5.58 -13.17 4.99
C ASN A 81 6.17 -11.87 5.56
N PHE A 82 6.00 -11.65 6.86
CA PHE A 82 6.41 -10.41 7.51
C PHE A 82 7.91 -10.12 7.36
N THR A 83 8.75 -11.14 7.50
CA THR A 83 10.19 -11.00 7.35
C THR A 83 10.58 -10.59 5.93
N ALA A 84 9.98 -11.20 4.91
CA ALA A 84 10.24 -10.85 3.52
C ALA A 84 9.74 -9.43 3.19
N LEU A 85 8.60 -9.04 3.76
CA LEU A 85 8.04 -7.69 3.57
C LEU A 85 8.94 -6.62 4.22
N GLU A 86 9.39 -6.86 5.44
CA GLU A 86 10.31 -5.98 6.15
C GLU A 86 11.65 -5.87 5.40
N GLY A 87 12.27 -6.98 5.03
CA GLY A 87 13.52 -7.01 4.28
C GLY A 87 13.42 -6.25 2.95
N TYR A 88 12.31 -6.44 2.21
CA TYR A 88 12.08 -5.66 0.99
C TYR A 88 12.12 -4.15 1.24
N TYR A 89 11.38 -3.66 2.24
CA TYR A 89 11.32 -2.23 2.50
C TYR A 89 12.63 -1.66 3.06
N GLN A 90 13.40 -2.47 3.78
CA GLN A 90 14.72 -2.06 4.28
C GLN A 90 15.74 -1.93 3.14
N ASP A 91 15.77 -2.89 2.20
CA ASP A 91 16.81 -3.01 1.19
C ASP A 91 16.45 -2.36 -0.14
N GLN A 92 15.18 -2.44 -0.55
CA GLN A 92 14.68 -2.08 -1.87
C GLN A 92 13.61 -0.97 -1.84
N GLY A 93 13.10 -0.65 -0.65
CA GLY A 93 12.00 0.29 -0.48
C GLY A 93 12.32 1.68 -1.03
N ARG A 94 11.41 2.21 -1.84
CA ARG A 94 11.52 3.50 -2.52
C ARG A 94 10.80 4.61 -1.76
N ASP A 95 11.14 5.84 -2.00
CA ASP A 95 10.51 6.98 -1.31
C ASP A 95 9.01 7.11 -1.59
N TRP A 96 8.55 6.74 -2.78
CA TRP A 96 7.12 6.74 -3.08
C TRP A 96 6.35 5.63 -2.32
N GLU A 97 6.98 4.50 -2.04
CA GLU A 97 6.40 3.43 -1.21
C GLU A 97 6.31 3.87 0.25
N ARG A 98 7.35 4.54 0.75
CA ARG A 98 7.32 5.19 2.07
C ARG A 98 6.15 6.15 2.19
N TYR A 99 5.96 7.01 1.19
CA TYR A 99 4.85 7.93 1.11
C TYR A 99 3.50 7.19 1.10
N ALA A 100 3.36 6.11 0.33
CA ALA A 100 2.14 5.31 0.28
C ALA A 100 1.83 4.62 1.61
N LEU A 101 2.85 4.14 2.33
CA LEU A 101 2.72 3.45 3.61
C LEU A 101 2.28 4.34 4.78
N ILE A 102 2.31 5.66 4.66
CA ILE A 102 1.73 6.57 5.66
C ILE A 102 0.25 6.22 5.93
N LYS A 103 -0.46 5.83 4.88
CA LYS A 103 -1.88 5.46 4.93
C LYS A 103 -2.12 3.97 5.21
N ALA A 104 -1.06 3.18 5.40
CA ALA A 104 -1.19 1.75 5.62
C ALA A 104 -1.88 1.45 6.94
N ARG A 105 -2.86 0.55 6.90
CA ARG A 105 -3.62 0.10 8.07
C ARG A 105 -3.96 -1.38 7.96
N PRO A 106 -3.75 -2.19 9.02
CA PRO A 106 -4.25 -3.56 9.06
C PRO A 106 -5.79 -3.56 8.99
N LEU A 107 -6.37 -4.47 8.22
CA LEU A 107 -7.83 -4.67 8.15
C LEU A 107 -8.28 -5.96 8.80
N THR A 108 -7.48 -7.01 8.64
CA THR A 108 -7.81 -8.38 9.06
C THR A 108 -6.60 -9.06 9.66
N GLY A 109 -6.81 -10.20 10.29
CA GLY A 109 -5.79 -11.00 10.91
C GLY A 109 -5.74 -10.79 12.43
N ASP A 110 -4.79 -11.45 13.06
CA ASP A 110 -4.53 -11.30 14.49
C ASP A 110 -4.05 -9.87 14.82
N PRO A 111 -4.67 -9.17 15.78
CA PRO A 111 -4.32 -7.78 16.10
C PRO A 111 -2.90 -7.59 16.62
N GLU A 112 -2.35 -8.58 17.34
CA GLU A 112 -0.98 -8.49 17.88
C GLU A 112 0.03 -8.66 16.76
N ARG A 113 -0.14 -9.66 15.90
CA ARG A 113 0.68 -9.85 14.71
C ARG A 113 0.59 -8.67 13.74
N ALA A 114 -0.59 -8.11 13.59
CA ALA A 114 -0.78 -6.89 12.79
C ALA A 114 0.00 -5.70 13.36
N ARG A 115 0.02 -5.55 14.69
CA ARG A 115 0.81 -4.51 15.37
C ARG A 115 2.31 -4.74 15.19
N GLU A 116 2.78 -5.97 15.35
CA GLU A 116 4.19 -6.35 15.12
C GLU A 116 4.63 -5.93 13.72
N LEU A 117 3.85 -6.28 12.69
CA LEU A 117 4.15 -5.87 11.31
C LEU A 117 4.22 -4.35 11.16
N MET A 118 3.24 -3.62 11.68
CA MET A 118 3.25 -2.16 11.58
C MET A 118 4.43 -1.54 12.31
N MET A 119 4.85 -2.11 13.44
CA MET A 119 6.04 -1.67 14.17
C MET A 119 7.33 -1.95 13.40
N SER A 120 7.46 -3.09 12.72
CA SER A 120 8.63 -3.42 11.92
C SER A 120 8.76 -2.53 10.67
N LEU A 121 7.64 -2.11 10.08
CA LEU A 121 7.63 -1.20 8.93
C LEU A 121 7.84 0.27 9.29
N ARG A 122 7.57 0.65 10.55
CA ARG A 122 7.65 2.04 11.00
C ARG A 122 9.00 2.72 10.76
N PRO A 123 10.16 2.09 10.99
CA PRO A 123 11.47 2.71 10.73
C PRO A 123 11.71 3.03 9.25
N PHE A 124 11.11 2.26 8.34
CA PHE A 124 11.14 2.58 6.92
C PHE A 124 10.26 3.80 6.61
N VAL A 125 9.05 3.85 7.15
CA VAL A 125 8.09 4.95 6.87
C VAL A 125 8.55 6.26 7.52
N PHE A 126 8.86 6.22 8.82
CA PHE A 126 9.21 7.40 9.63
C PHE A 126 10.66 7.31 10.09
N ARG A 127 11.56 7.92 9.34
CA ARG A 127 12.97 7.98 9.72
C ARG A 127 13.16 8.96 10.88
N ARG A 128 14.00 8.56 11.83
CA ARG A 128 14.34 9.39 12.99
C ARG A 128 15.06 10.69 12.60
N TYR A 129 15.78 10.67 11.50
CA TYR A 129 16.47 11.82 10.96
C TYR A 129 16.05 12.03 9.50
N VAL A 130 15.54 13.21 9.22
CA VAL A 130 15.27 13.66 7.85
C VAL A 130 16.57 14.26 7.32
N ASP A 131 17.19 13.59 6.38
CA ASP A 131 18.31 14.17 5.63
C ASP A 131 17.81 15.00 4.44
N PHE A 132 18.70 15.78 3.84
CA PHE A 132 18.38 16.58 2.66
C PHE A 132 17.92 15.72 1.48
N GLY A 133 18.35 14.46 1.40
CA GLY A 133 17.96 13.51 0.35
C GLY A 133 16.45 13.24 0.36
N VAL A 134 15.82 13.13 1.52
CA VAL A 134 14.36 12.93 1.62
C VAL A 134 13.61 14.12 1.06
N ILE A 135 14.05 15.35 1.37
CA ILE A 135 13.41 16.57 0.85
C ILE A 135 13.55 16.64 -0.68
N GLU A 136 14.72 16.30 -1.21
CA GLU A 136 14.95 16.27 -2.65
C GLU A 136 14.11 15.19 -3.34
N SER A 137 14.03 14.00 -2.79
CA SER A 137 13.15 12.94 -3.29
C SER A 137 11.68 13.35 -3.35
N LEU A 138 11.19 14.06 -2.33
CA LEU A 138 9.83 14.59 -2.31
C LEU A 138 9.62 15.67 -3.39
N ARG A 139 10.62 16.51 -3.64
CA ARG A 139 10.58 17.52 -4.74
C ARG A 139 10.50 16.83 -6.10
N VAL A 140 11.36 15.84 -6.35
CA VAL A 140 11.36 15.06 -7.60
C VAL A 140 10.03 14.36 -7.80
N MET A 141 9.49 13.75 -6.76
CA MET A 141 8.16 13.14 -6.79
C MET A 141 7.07 14.16 -7.17
N LYS A 142 7.08 15.34 -6.55
CA LYS A 142 6.14 16.44 -6.87
C LYS A 142 6.28 16.91 -8.32
N GLN A 143 7.48 17.04 -8.81
CA GLN A 143 7.74 17.42 -10.21
C GLN A 143 7.19 16.39 -11.18
N GLY A 144 7.36 15.08 -10.89
CA GLY A 144 6.79 13.98 -11.67
C GLY A 144 5.26 14.03 -11.71
N ILE A 145 4.62 14.24 -10.56
CA ILE A 145 3.16 14.38 -10.47
C ILE A 145 2.70 15.58 -11.31
N ASN A 146 3.34 16.73 -11.20
CA ASN A 146 2.97 17.93 -11.95
C ASN A 146 3.18 17.77 -13.46
N ALA A 147 4.23 17.07 -13.89
CA ALA A 147 4.48 16.76 -15.29
C ALA A 147 3.37 15.87 -15.86
N GLU A 148 2.95 14.86 -15.12
CA GLU A 148 1.86 13.95 -15.54
C GLU A 148 0.50 14.66 -15.61
N VAL A 149 0.19 15.54 -14.65
CA VAL A 149 -1.03 16.38 -14.69
C VAL A 149 -1.06 17.25 -15.93
N ARG A 150 0.07 17.89 -16.28
CA ARG A 150 0.20 18.70 -17.51
C ARG A 150 0.07 17.85 -18.77
N ARG A 151 0.74 16.70 -18.82
CA ARG A 151 0.67 15.77 -19.97
C ARG A 151 -0.76 15.30 -20.25
N ARG A 152 -1.57 15.12 -19.20
CA ARG A 152 -2.98 14.69 -19.32
C ARG A 152 -3.97 15.84 -19.50
N GLY A 153 -3.55 17.09 -19.53
CA GLY A 153 -4.46 18.24 -19.63
C GLY A 153 -5.39 18.41 -18.44
N LEU A 154 -4.96 18.00 -17.24
CA LEU A 154 -5.76 17.99 -16.00
C LEU A 154 -5.47 19.19 -15.09
N ALA A 155 -5.01 20.33 -15.64
CA ALA A 155 -4.65 21.52 -14.86
C ALA A 155 -5.81 22.06 -14.02
N ASP A 156 -7.03 22.04 -14.56
CA ASP A 156 -8.25 22.55 -13.91
C ASP A 156 -9.00 21.46 -13.14
N ASN A 157 -8.44 20.27 -13.00
CA ASN A 157 -9.09 19.18 -12.28
C ASN A 157 -9.01 19.40 -10.76
N VAL A 158 -10.13 19.49 -10.08
CA VAL A 158 -10.26 19.77 -8.63
C VAL A 158 -9.43 18.80 -7.77
N LYS A 159 -9.27 17.56 -8.20
CA LYS A 159 -8.48 16.55 -7.47
C LYS A 159 -6.99 16.62 -7.79
N LEU A 160 -6.64 16.79 -9.07
CA LEU A 160 -5.28 16.58 -9.59
C LEU A 160 -4.57 17.87 -9.99
N GLY A 161 -5.33 18.94 -10.28
CA GLY A 161 -4.80 20.24 -10.70
C GLY A 161 -4.07 20.97 -9.58
N HIS A 162 -3.52 22.12 -9.93
CA HIS A 162 -2.80 22.97 -8.99
C HIS A 162 -3.74 23.49 -7.89
N GLY A 163 -3.32 23.39 -6.63
CA GLY A 163 -4.16 23.72 -5.47
C GLY A 163 -5.25 22.66 -5.18
N GLY A 164 -5.33 21.58 -5.95
CA GLY A 164 -6.30 20.54 -5.79
C GLY A 164 -6.07 19.65 -4.55
N ILE A 165 -7.06 18.78 -4.27
CA ILE A 165 -7.09 17.92 -3.08
C ILE A 165 -5.78 17.12 -2.91
N ARG A 166 -5.25 16.57 -4.01
CA ARG A 166 -4.02 15.77 -3.99
C ARG A 166 -2.77 16.57 -3.64
N GLU A 167 -2.75 17.85 -3.94
CA GLU A 167 -1.64 18.74 -3.56
C GLU A 167 -1.65 19.06 -2.07
N VAL A 168 -2.82 19.31 -1.51
CA VAL A 168 -3.00 19.52 -0.06
C VAL A 168 -2.61 18.25 0.70
N GLU A 169 -3.10 17.09 0.27
CA GLU A 169 -2.70 15.79 0.85
C GLU A 169 -1.19 15.58 0.79
N PHE A 170 -0.56 15.91 -0.36
CA PHE A 170 0.89 15.76 -0.53
C PHE A 170 1.66 16.59 0.51
N ILE A 171 1.27 17.84 0.73
CA ILE A 171 1.92 18.71 1.73
C ILE A 171 1.77 18.13 3.14
N ALA A 172 0.55 17.72 3.51
CA ALA A 172 0.27 17.13 4.81
C ALA A 172 1.10 15.84 5.03
N GLN A 173 1.16 14.97 4.05
CA GLN A 173 1.93 13.73 4.13
C GLN A 173 3.45 13.96 4.13
N CYS A 174 3.95 14.97 3.43
CA CYS A 174 5.35 15.38 3.56
C CYS A 174 5.68 15.80 5.00
N LEU A 175 4.81 16.58 5.64
CA LEU A 175 4.98 16.96 7.06
C LEU A 175 4.91 15.75 7.99
N GLN A 176 4.03 14.78 7.70
CA GLN A 176 3.97 13.52 8.45
C GLN A 176 5.25 12.70 8.32
N LEU A 177 5.86 12.62 7.12
CA LEU A 177 7.15 11.94 6.93
C LEU A 177 8.29 12.61 7.70
N ILE A 178 8.24 13.92 7.83
CA ILE A 178 9.28 14.71 8.50
C ILE A 178 9.14 14.65 10.03
N ARG A 179 7.92 14.66 10.55
CA ARG A 179 7.63 14.81 11.99
C ARG A 179 6.79 13.68 12.57
N GLY A 180 6.27 12.81 11.72
CA GLY A 180 5.45 11.70 12.13
C GLY A 180 6.27 10.53 12.65
N GLY A 181 5.70 9.76 13.48
CA GLY A 181 6.33 8.56 13.97
C GLY A 181 6.09 8.35 15.46
#